data_0a6dc7329c1ef6162f790000c021929d
#
_entry.id   0a6dc7329c1ef6162f790000c021929d
#
_cell.length_a   1.000
_cell.length_b   1.000
_cell.length_c   1.000
_cell.angle_alpha   90.00
_cell.angle_beta   90.00
_cell.angle_gamma   90.00
#
_symmetry.space_group_name_H-M   'P 1'
#
loop_
_entity.id
_entity.type
_entity.pdbx_description
1 polymer ?
#
loop_
_entity_poly.entity_id
_entity_poly.type
_entity_poly.pdbx_seq_one_letter_code
_entity_poly.pdbx_strand_id
1 'polypeptide(L)'
;DEALQTLSGNAVSVPSPGGHKPLASVYSGHQFGVWAGQLGDGRAIMLGETSLGFEVQLKGAGRTPYSRGGDGRAVLRSSIREFLCSEAMAALGIPTTRALALTGSPLSVARETLETAAIVTRVAESFVRFGHFEHFAARDMQEELKALADLIIDQHYPECRTATSLQGNAYANFLQAVSERTARLMAQWQAV
;
A
#
# COMPACT_ATOMS: atom_id res chain seq x y z
N ASP A 1 -1.79 -23.73 13.15
CA ASP A 1 -1.24 -22.45 13.60
C ASP A 1 -2.04 -21.31 12.96
N GLU A 2 -2.77 -20.53 13.76
CA GLU A 2 -3.67 -19.45 13.31
C GLU A 2 -2.89 -18.35 12.56
N ALA A 3 -1.74 -17.97 13.07
CA ALA A 3 -0.89 -16.98 12.40
C ALA A 3 -0.51 -17.43 10.99
N LEU A 4 -0.12 -18.68 10.81
CA LEU A 4 0.20 -19.23 9.48
C LEU A 4 -1.02 -19.18 8.57
N GLN A 5 -2.21 -19.53 9.05
CA GLN A 5 -3.44 -19.48 8.24
C GLN A 5 -3.77 -18.05 7.80
N THR A 6 -3.65 -17.08 8.69
CA THR A 6 -3.89 -15.67 8.39
C THR A 6 -2.85 -15.11 7.40
N LEU A 7 -1.56 -15.33 7.68
CA LEU A 7 -0.46 -14.80 6.85
C LEU A 7 -0.29 -15.53 5.51
N SER A 8 -0.93 -16.68 5.34
CA SER A 8 -1.06 -17.38 4.05
C SER A 8 -2.38 -17.06 3.31
N GLY A 9 -3.22 -16.20 3.85
CA GLY A 9 -4.49 -15.80 3.24
C GLY A 9 -5.59 -16.86 3.29
N ASN A 10 -5.46 -17.87 4.15
CA ASN A 10 -6.44 -18.94 4.29
C ASN A 10 -7.46 -18.66 5.41
N ALA A 11 -7.19 -17.70 6.27
CA ALA A 11 -8.11 -17.25 7.30
C ALA A 11 -8.10 -15.72 7.43
N VAL A 12 -9.22 -15.16 7.87
CA VAL A 12 -9.38 -13.74 8.18
C VAL A 12 -9.48 -13.64 9.70
N SER A 13 -8.38 -13.38 10.36
CA SER A 13 -8.32 -13.30 11.83
C SER A 13 -7.67 -12.02 12.33
N VAL A 14 -7.38 -11.06 11.47
CA VAL A 14 -6.88 -9.76 11.95
C VAL A 14 -8.06 -8.96 12.47
N PRO A 15 -8.15 -8.72 13.80
CA PRO A 15 -9.18 -7.85 14.34
C PRO A 15 -8.89 -6.42 13.84
N SER A 16 -9.68 -5.96 12.90
CA SER A 16 -9.70 -4.53 12.62
C SER A 16 -10.45 -3.82 13.74
N PRO A 17 -9.91 -2.76 14.34
CA PRO A 17 -10.64 -1.97 15.33
C PRO A 17 -12.00 -1.48 14.85
N GLY A 18 -12.20 -1.36 13.54
CA GLY A 18 -13.47 -1.00 12.90
C GLY A 18 -14.32 -2.17 12.40
N GLY A 19 -13.91 -3.42 12.63
CA GLY A 19 -14.64 -4.60 12.13
C GLY A 19 -14.66 -4.70 10.59
N HIS A 20 -13.72 -4.05 9.91
CA HIS A 20 -13.66 -4.00 8.45
C HIS A 20 -13.30 -5.37 7.87
N LYS A 21 -14.00 -5.72 6.79
CA LYS A 21 -13.65 -6.89 5.98
C LYS A 21 -12.38 -6.62 5.17
N PRO A 22 -11.58 -7.66 4.87
CA PRO A 22 -10.47 -7.53 3.95
C PRO A 22 -10.90 -6.87 2.63
N LEU A 23 -10.08 -5.97 2.12
CA LEU A 23 -10.39 -5.21 0.92
C LEU A 23 -9.17 -5.09 0.00
N ALA A 24 -9.44 -5.00 -1.30
CA ALA A 24 -8.48 -4.55 -2.31
C ALA A 24 -8.88 -3.13 -2.74
N SER A 25 -7.94 -2.20 -2.74
CA SER A 25 -8.20 -0.81 -3.05
C SER A 25 -8.12 -0.55 -4.56
N VAL A 26 -8.92 0.41 -5.04
CA VAL A 26 -8.84 0.95 -6.39
C VAL A 26 -7.96 2.19 -6.40
N TYR A 27 -7.11 2.32 -7.40
CA TYR A 27 -6.35 3.54 -7.66
C TYR A 27 -6.09 3.67 -9.16
N SER A 28 -5.61 4.83 -9.59
CA SER A 28 -5.21 5.10 -10.97
C SER A 28 -3.77 5.58 -11.00
N GLY A 29 -3.22 5.79 -12.18
CA GLY A 29 -1.88 6.37 -12.29
C GLY A 29 -1.14 5.97 -13.55
N HIS A 30 0.15 6.21 -13.50
CA HIS A 30 1.07 5.99 -14.62
C HIS A 30 1.82 4.66 -14.44
N GLN A 31 2.02 3.97 -15.55
CA GLN A 31 2.94 2.84 -15.66
C GLN A 31 3.91 3.11 -16.82
N PHE A 32 5.21 3.02 -16.56
CA PHE A 32 6.27 3.30 -17.55
C PHE A 32 6.12 4.67 -18.24
N GLY A 33 5.72 5.70 -17.48
CA GLY A 33 5.56 7.06 -17.99
C GLY A 33 4.25 7.31 -18.75
N VAL A 34 3.39 6.31 -18.90
CA VAL A 34 2.11 6.42 -19.61
C VAL A 34 0.95 6.30 -18.62
N TRP A 35 -0.08 7.14 -18.80
CA TRP A 35 -1.31 7.03 -18.04
C TRP A 35 -1.99 5.68 -18.31
N ALA A 36 -2.04 4.83 -17.29
CA ALA A 36 -2.61 3.48 -17.39
C ALA A 36 -4.10 3.43 -16.99
N GLY A 37 -4.69 4.57 -16.62
CA GLY A 37 -6.07 4.63 -16.15
C GLY A 37 -6.28 3.90 -14.84
N GLN A 38 -7.36 3.11 -14.74
CA GLN A 38 -7.66 2.37 -13.53
C GLN A 38 -6.71 1.19 -13.35
N LEU A 39 -6.07 1.19 -12.21
CA LEU A 39 -5.28 0.12 -11.65
C LEU A 39 -6.01 -0.46 -10.42
N GLY A 40 -5.27 -0.75 -9.37
CA GLY A 40 -5.78 -1.24 -8.11
C GLY A 40 -4.88 -2.34 -7.56
N ASP A 41 -5.23 -2.83 -6.40
CA ASP A 41 -4.52 -3.90 -5.72
C ASP A 41 -4.78 -5.26 -6.40
N GLY A 42 -4.21 -5.45 -7.60
CA GLY A 42 -4.45 -6.64 -8.46
C GLY A 42 -3.90 -7.95 -7.89
N ARG A 43 -3.06 -7.89 -6.86
CA ARG A 43 -2.50 -9.04 -6.14
C ARG A 43 -2.22 -8.74 -4.67
N ALA A 44 -2.82 -7.69 -4.13
CA ALA A 44 -2.69 -7.33 -2.74
C ALA A 44 -4.08 -7.20 -2.11
N ILE A 45 -4.16 -7.53 -0.84
CA ILE A 45 -5.39 -7.43 -0.06
C ILE A 45 -5.06 -6.91 1.34
N MET A 46 -5.73 -5.84 1.74
CA MET A 46 -5.69 -5.31 3.09
C MET A 46 -6.47 -6.25 4.00
N LEU A 47 -5.84 -6.74 5.06
CA LEU A 47 -6.51 -7.57 6.06
C LEU A 47 -7.23 -6.73 7.10
N GLY A 48 -6.66 -5.58 7.45
CA GLY A 48 -7.16 -4.68 8.47
C GLY A 48 -6.02 -3.91 9.13
N GLU A 49 -6.31 -3.36 10.29
CA GLU A 49 -5.40 -2.55 11.09
C GLU A 49 -5.13 -3.23 12.44
N THR A 50 -3.91 -3.13 12.92
CA THR A 50 -3.51 -3.60 14.24
C THR A 50 -3.97 -2.62 15.33
N SER A 51 -3.97 -3.05 16.59
CA SER A 51 -4.23 -2.19 17.74
C SER A 51 -3.20 -1.05 17.91
N LEU A 52 -2.09 -1.12 17.21
CA LEU A 52 -1.04 -0.10 17.19
C LEU A 52 -1.19 0.90 16.03
N GLY A 53 -2.27 0.82 15.25
CA GLY A 53 -2.53 1.73 14.12
C GLY A 53 -1.74 1.40 12.86
N PHE A 54 -1.29 0.15 12.70
CA PHE A 54 -0.60 -0.27 11.48
C PHE A 54 -1.53 -1.11 10.60
N GLU A 55 -1.62 -0.76 9.34
CA GLU A 55 -2.29 -1.56 8.32
C GLU A 55 -1.48 -2.80 7.96
N VAL A 56 -2.16 -3.94 7.78
CA VAL A 56 -1.57 -5.23 7.39
C VAL A 56 -2.09 -5.62 6.03
N GLN A 57 -1.19 -5.86 5.08
CA GLN A 57 -1.54 -6.19 3.71
C GLN A 57 -0.81 -7.46 3.25
N LEU A 58 -1.55 -8.42 2.68
CA LEU A 58 -0.97 -9.57 1.98
C LEU A 58 -0.74 -9.23 0.51
N LYS A 59 0.41 -9.56 -0.02
CA LYS A 59 0.73 -9.44 -1.45
C LYS A 59 1.06 -10.80 -2.05
N GLY A 60 0.26 -11.21 -3.01
CA GLY A 60 0.43 -12.49 -3.71
C GLY A 60 -0.56 -13.57 -3.28
N ALA A 61 -1.57 -13.24 -2.45
CA ALA A 61 -2.52 -14.21 -1.89
C ALA A 61 -3.56 -14.74 -2.90
N GLY A 62 -3.67 -14.13 -4.06
CA GLY A 62 -4.61 -14.55 -5.11
C GLY A 62 -5.31 -13.39 -5.79
N ARG A 63 -6.35 -13.73 -6.54
CA ARG A 63 -7.10 -12.77 -7.35
C ARG A 63 -7.90 -11.78 -6.50
N THR A 64 -7.94 -10.55 -7.00
CA THR A 64 -8.81 -9.48 -6.53
C THR A 64 -9.64 -8.95 -7.71
N PRO A 65 -10.63 -8.08 -7.48
CA PRO A 65 -11.37 -7.43 -8.56
C PRO A 65 -10.47 -6.66 -9.54
N TYR A 66 -9.26 -6.31 -9.13
CA TYR A 66 -8.32 -5.48 -9.91
C TYR A 66 -7.19 -6.28 -10.56
N SER A 67 -7.26 -7.61 -10.60
CA SER A 67 -6.18 -8.46 -11.17
C SER A 67 -6.04 -8.39 -12.69
N ARG A 68 -6.96 -7.74 -13.39
CA ARG A 68 -6.90 -7.50 -14.85
C ARG A 68 -6.58 -8.78 -15.66
N GLY A 69 -7.23 -9.88 -15.32
CA GLY A 69 -7.00 -11.19 -15.95
C GLY A 69 -5.81 -11.97 -15.40
N GLY A 70 -4.98 -11.37 -14.54
CA GLY A 70 -3.87 -12.05 -13.88
C GLY A 70 -4.32 -13.03 -12.78
N ASP A 71 -3.39 -13.82 -12.29
CA ASP A 71 -3.63 -14.84 -11.24
C ASP A 71 -3.62 -14.27 -9.81
N GLY A 72 -3.22 -13.02 -9.64
CA GLY A 72 -3.09 -12.37 -8.35
C GLY A 72 -1.98 -12.93 -7.46
N ARG A 73 -1.10 -13.75 -7.99
CA ARG A 73 -0.03 -14.41 -7.26
C ARG A 73 1.28 -13.62 -7.32
N ALA A 74 2.12 -13.78 -6.30
CA ALA A 74 3.51 -13.38 -6.33
C ALA A 74 4.40 -14.63 -6.41
N VAL A 75 5.61 -14.46 -6.95
CA VAL A 75 6.58 -15.54 -7.03
C VAL A 75 7.67 -15.37 -5.98
N LEU A 76 8.21 -16.49 -5.49
CA LEU A 76 9.13 -16.51 -4.35
C LEU A 76 10.35 -15.62 -4.57
N ARG A 77 11.01 -15.68 -5.73
CA ARG A 77 12.21 -14.86 -6.01
C ARG A 77 11.98 -13.36 -5.90
N SER A 78 10.83 -12.86 -6.36
CA SER A 78 10.50 -11.43 -6.26
C SER A 78 10.04 -11.05 -4.85
N SER A 79 9.39 -11.97 -4.16
CA SER A 79 8.93 -11.80 -2.79
C SER A 79 10.10 -11.72 -1.80
N ILE A 80 11.14 -12.54 -1.99
CA ILE A 80 12.39 -12.47 -1.24
C ILE A 80 13.05 -11.10 -1.44
N ARG A 81 13.16 -10.63 -2.70
CA ARG A 81 13.75 -9.30 -2.97
C ARG A 81 12.96 -8.18 -2.32
N GLU A 82 11.63 -8.22 -2.39
CA GLU A 82 10.77 -7.22 -1.77
C GLU A 82 10.95 -7.20 -0.25
N PHE A 83 10.96 -8.39 0.38
CA PHE A 83 11.20 -8.52 1.82
C PHE A 83 12.55 -7.93 2.23
N LEU A 84 13.62 -8.40 1.61
CA LEU A 84 14.98 -7.98 1.95
C LEU A 84 15.19 -6.48 1.68
N CYS A 85 14.67 -5.96 0.56
CA CYS A 85 14.79 -4.55 0.22
C CYS A 85 14.03 -3.66 1.23
N SER A 86 12.82 -4.04 1.60
CA SER A 86 12.03 -3.31 2.61
C SER A 86 12.80 -3.18 3.93
N GLU A 87 13.32 -4.30 4.42
CA GLU A 87 14.03 -4.31 5.71
C GLU A 87 15.40 -3.63 5.63
N ALA A 88 16.12 -3.75 4.52
CA ALA A 88 17.37 -3.05 4.29
C ALA A 88 17.16 -1.52 4.27
N MET A 89 16.16 -1.03 3.55
CA MET A 89 15.85 0.40 3.50
C MET A 89 15.43 0.93 4.87
N ALA A 90 14.64 0.17 5.63
CA ALA A 90 14.29 0.52 6.99
C ALA A 90 15.51 0.61 7.91
N ALA A 91 16.46 -0.34 7.79
CA ALA A 91 17.71 -0.34 8.56
C ALA A 91 18.63 0.85 8.20
N LEU A 92 18.55 1.35 6.97
CA LEU A 92 19.24 2.57 6.53
C LEU A 92 18.54 3.88 6.97
N GLY A 93 17.40 3.77 7.68
CA GLY A 93 16.62 4.94 8.11
C GLY A 93 15.80 5.59 6.99
N ILE A 94 15.61 4.90 5.87
CA ILE A 94 14.81 5.38 4.74
C ILE A 94 13.37 4.91 4.95
N PRO A 95 12.37 5.82 4.97
CA PRO A 95 10.96 5.44 5.13
C PRO A 95 10.50 4.46 4.05
N THR A 96 9.93 3.35 4.48
CA THR A 96 9.44 2.29 3.61
C THR A 96 8.34 1.49 4.31
N THR A 97 7.55 0.74 3.54
CA THR A 97 6.70 -0.30 4.15
C THR A 97 7.58 -1.41 4.71
N ARG A 98 7.18 -1.98 5.84
CA ARG A 98 7.91 -3.09 6.47
C ARG A 98 7.41 -4.43 5.95
N ALA A 99 8.25 -5.42 5.96
CA ALA A 99 7.91 -6.80 5.62
C ALA A 99 7.89 -7.65 6.91
N LEU A 100 6.69 -8.09 7.30
CA LEU A 100 6.49 -8.85 8.53
C LEU A 100 6.77 -10.35 8.35
N ALA A 101 6.30 -10.92 7.22
CA ALA A 101 6.43 -12.33 6.94
C ALA A 101 6.54 -12.60 5.43
N LEU A 102 7.18 -13.72 5.12
CA LEU A 102 7.23 -14.31 3.79
C LEU A 102 6.76 -15.78 3.90
N THR A 103 5.61 -16.07 3.29
CA THR A 103 5.02 -17.40 3.30
C THR A 103 5.16 -18.02 1.93
N GLY A 104 5.82 -19.18 1.86
CA GLY A 104 5.94 -19.97 0.65
C GLY A 104 4.73 -20.87 0.42
N SER A 105 4.50 -21.27 -0.83
CA SER A 105 3.43 -22.19 -1.23
C SER A 105 3.98 -23.21 -2.22
N PRO A 106 3.55 -24.48 -2.16
CA PRO A 106 3.92 -25.49 -3.16
C PRO A 106 3.26 -25.24 -4.52
N LEU A 107 2.36 -24.27 -4.63
CA LEU A 107 1.68 -23.95 -5.88
C LEU A 107 2.66 -23.40 -6.91
N SER A 108 2.58 -23.96 -8.12
CA SER A 108 3.30 -23.43 -9.28
C SER A 108 2.57 -22.25 -9.88
N VAL A 109 3.33 -21.24 -10.25
CA VAL A 109 2.84 -20.01 -10.89
C VAL A 109 3.54 -19.88 -12.24
N ALA A 110 2.75 -19.82 -13.30
CA ALA A 110 3.27 -19.64 -14.66
C ALA A 110 3.71 -18.20 -14.86
N ARG A 111 4.98 -18.00 -15.24
CA ARG A 111 5.59 -16.74 -15.68
C ARG A 111 6.34 -17.03 -16.98
N GLU A 112 7.55 -16.57 -17.15
CA GLU A 112 8.44 -17.04 -18.23
C GLU A 112 8.76 -18.53 -18.08
N THR A 113 8.83 -19.00 -16.83
CA THR A 113 8.97 -20.39 -16.43
C THR A 113 7.95 -20.71 -15.34
N LEU A 114 7.84 -21.96 -14.92
CA LEU A 114 7.09 -22.33 -13.73
C LEU A 114 7.90 -21.94 -12.50
N GLU A 115 7.31 -21.11 -11.66
CA GLU A 115 7.91 -20.60 -10.44
C GLU A 115 7.07 -20.95 -9.20
N THR A 116 7.69 -20.94 -8.04
CA THR A 116 7.03 -21.17 -6.76
C THR A 116 6.27 -19.93 -6.31
N ALA A 117 5.03 -20.08 -5.89
CA ALA A 117 4.22 -19.01 -5.31
C ALA A 117 4.72 -18.61 -3.91
N ALA A 118 4.54 -17.34 -3.57
CA ALA A 118 4.79 -16.84 -2.23
C ALA A 118 3.87 -15.65 -1.90
N ILE A 119 3.72 -15.37 -0.62
CA ILE A 119 2.97 -14.21 -0.11
C ILE A 119 3.88 -13.41 0.78
N VAL A 120 3.96 -12.11 0.54
CA VAL A 120 4.61 -11.15 1.44
C VAL A 120 3.54 -10.49 2.29
N THR A 121 3.67 -10.57 3.61
CA THR A 121 2.90 -9.77 4.54
C THR A 121 3.61 -8.45 4.74
N ARG A 122 2.96 -7.35 4.35
CA ARG A 122 3.46 -5.99 4.48
C ARG A 122 2.73 -5.25 5.59
N VAL A 123 3.46 -4.34 6.24
CA VAL A 123 2.93 -3.51 7.32
C VAL A 123 3.35 -2.06 7.08
N ALA A 124 2.44 -1.14 7.25
CA ALA A 124 2.68 0.30 7.14
C ALA A 124 1.65 1.07 7.98
N GLU A 125 1.95 2.33 8.28
CA GLU A 125 0.96 3.24 8.87
C GLU A 125 -0.23 3.48 7.93
N SER A 126 0.01 3.45 6.62
CA SER A 126 -1.02 3.51 5.60
C SER A 126 -0.54 2.94 4.27
N PHE A 127 -1.43 2.29 3.52
CA PHE A 127 -1.22 1.90 2.13
C PHE A 127 -1.91 2.84 1.13
N VAL A 128 -2.40 3.98 1.57
CA VAL A 128 -2.90 5.03 0.67
C VAL A 128 -1.77 5.56 -0.21
N ARG A 129 -2.05 5.77 -1.49
CA ARG A 129 -1.09 6.16 -2.53
C ARG A 129 -1.58 7.42 -3.25
N PHE A 130 -0.69 8.12 -3.91
CA PHE A 130 -1.07 9.19 -4.85
C PHE A 130 -2.14 8.75 -5.84
N GLY A 131 -2.05 7.51 -6.31
CA GLY A 131 -3.01 6.94 -7.24
C GLY A 131 -4.46 6.87 -6.75
N HIS A 132 -4.73 6.88 -5.45
CA HIS A 132 -6.10 7.00 -4.92
C HIS A 132 -6.66 8.40 -5.20
N PHE A 133 -5.85 9.45 -4.98
CA PHE A 133 -6.21 10.82 -5.31
C PHE A 133 -6.38 11.01 -6.82
N GLU A 134 -5.44 10.49 -7.62
CA GLU A 134 -5.53 10.50 -9.09
C GLU A 134 -6.79 9.79 -9.60
N HIS A 135 -7.21 8.71 -8.93
CA HIS A 135 -8.41 7.96 -9.31
C HIS A 135 -9.68 8.81 -9.20
N PHE A 136 -9.87 9.49 -8.08
CA PHE A 136 -11.03 10.34 -7.86
C PHE A 136 -10.96 11.61 -8.69
N ALA A 137 -9.78 12.25 -8.77
CA ALA A 137 -9.58 13.45 -9.58
C ALA A 137 -9.85 13.20 -11.07
N ALA A 138 -9.35 12.09 -11.64
CA ALA A 138 -9.53 11.76 -13.05
C ALA A 138 -10.99 11.40 -13.41
N ARG A 139 -11.86 11.17 -12.42
CA ARG A 139 -13.28 10.87 -12.59
C ARG A 139 -14.20 12.00 -12.16
N ASP A 140 -13.63 13.14 -11.80
CA ASP A 140 -14.37 14.30 -11.28
C ASP A 140 -15.21 13.98 -10.02
N MET A 141 -14.72 13.02 -9.21
CA MET A 141 -15.34 12.59 -7.95
C MET A 141 -14.83 13.49 -6.82
N GLN A 142 -15.27 14.74 -6.80
CA GLN A 142 -14.74 15.77 -5.90
C GLN A 142 -15.05 15.51 -4.42
N GLU A 143 -16.21 14.93 -4.13
CA GLU A 143 -16.63 14.62 -2.76
C GLU A 143 -15.77 13.51 -2.15
N GLU A 144 -15.52 12.45 -2.91
CA GLU A 144 -14.67 11.33 -2.49
C GLU A 144 -13.20 11.76 -2.39
N LEU A 145 -12.74 12.61 -3.33
CA LEU A 145 -11.40 13.18 -3.27
C LEU A 145 -11.21 14.02 -2.00
N LYS A 146 -12.21 14.84 -1.67
CA LYS A 146 -12.22 15.65 -0.44
C LYS A 146 -12.24 14.76 0.80
N ALA A 147 -13.13 13.76 0.83
CA ALA A 147 -13.24 12.83 1.96
C ALA A 147 -11.94 12.07 2.20
N LEU A 148 -11.26 11.61 1.13
CA LEU A 148 -9.95 10.98 1.23
C LEU A 148 -8.89 11.95 1.77
N ALA A 149 -8.87 13.19 1.27
CA ALA A 149 -7.93 14.21 1.75
C ALA A 149 -8.15 14.52 3.23
N ASP A 150 -9.39 14.70 3.65
CA ASP A 150 -9.74 14.95 5.05
C ASP A 150 -9.30 13.78 5.94
N LEU A 151 -9.57 12.53 5.55
CA LEU A 151 -9.16 11.34 6.27
C LEU A 151 -7.63 11.30 6.47
N ILE A 152 -6.87 11.51 5.40
CA ILE A 152 -5.40 11.45 5.45
C ILE A 152 -4.82 12.63 6.24
N ILE A 153 -5.38 13.82 6.12
CA ILE A 153 -4.98 14.96 6.95
C ILE A 153 -5.20 14.63 8.43
N ASP A 154 -6.39 14.17 8.79
CA ASP A 154 -6.75 13.94 10.18
C ASP A 154 -5.94 12.81 10.83
N GLN A 155 -5.60 11.76 10.07
CA GLN A 155 -4.85 10.61 10.59
C GLN A 155 -3.33 10.78 10.55
N HIS A 156 -2.78 11.43 9.51
CA HIS A 156 -1.34 11.42 9.24
C HIS A 156 -0.69 12.80 9.16
N TYR A 157 -1.48 13.88 9.08
CA TYR A 157 -1.02 15.27 8.93
C TYR A 157 -1.90 16.25 9.72
N PRO A 158 -2.25 15.94 11.00
CA PRO A 158 -3.18 16.79 11.76
C PRO A 158 -2.69 18.24 11.90
N GLU A 159 -1.36 18.45 11.86
CA GLU A 159 -0.75 19.78 11.88
C GLU A 159 -1.23 20.68 10.72
N CYS A 160 -1.63 20.11 9.59
CA CYS A 160 -2.12 20.86 8.43
C CYS A 160 -3.44 21.60 8.73
N ARG A 161 -4.22 21.15 9.72
CA ARG A 161 -5.47 21.80 10.14
C ARG A 161 -5.22 23.11 10.91
N THR A 162 -4.10 23.20 11.64
CA THR A 162 -3.79 24.31 12.53
C THR A 162 -2.71 25.24 12.00
N ALA A 163 -1.99 24.83 10.94
CA ALA A 163 -0.94 25.63 10.36
C ALA A 163 -1.50 26.95 9.76
N THR A 164 -0.86 28.06 10.07
CA THR A 164 -1.25 29.40 9.56
C THR A 164 -0.60 29.73 8.21
N SER A 165 0.37 28.92 7.77
CA SER A 165 0.97 29.02 6.44
C SER A 165 -0.09 28.85 5.32
N LEU A 166 0.21 29.32 4.14
CA LEU A 166 -0.69 29.22 2.98
C LEU A 166 -2.13 29.69 3.28
N GLN A 167 -2.25 30.79 4.01
CA GLN A 167 -3.53 31.41 4.41
C GLN A 167 -4.41 30.51 5.29
N GLY A 168 -3.81 29.54 6.00
CA GLY A 168 -4.55 28.58 6.84
C GLY A 168 -5.33 27.53 6.04
N ASN A 169 -5.06 27.37 4.75
CA ASN A 169 -5.72 26.35 3.93
C ASN A 169 -5.12 24.98 4.20
N ALA A 170 -5.88 24.09 4.87
CA ALA A 170 -5.42 22.76 5.26
C ALA A 170 -4.98 21.89 4.07
N TYR A 171 -5.65 21.98 2.93
CA TYR A 171 -5.29 21.19 1.74
C TYR A 171 -4.01 21.70 1.07
N ALA A 172 -3.79 23.02 1.08
CA ALA A 172 -2.55 23.60 0.58
C ALA A 172 -1.36 23.24 1.50
N ASN A 173 -1.56 23.28 2.82
CA ASN A 173 -0.58 22.83 3.80
C ASN A 173 -0.28 21.33 3.63
N PHE A 174 -1.30 20.51 3.38
CA PHE A 174 -1.15 19.08 3.11
C PHE A 174 -0.34 18.83 1.84
N LEU A 175 -0.63 19.51 0.74
CA LEU A 175 0.14 19.40 -0.50
C LEU A 175 1.61 19.77 -0.28
N GLN A 176 1.88 20.84 0.46
CA GLN A 176 3.24 21.23 0.82
C GLN A 176 3.93 20.12 1.63
N ALA A 177 3.29 19.62 2.70
CA ALA A 177 3.86 18.58 3.56
C ALA A 177 4.18 17.29 2.80
N VAL A 178 3.28 16.85 1.91
CA VAL A 178 3.50 15.68 1.05
C VAL A 178 4.65 15.91 0.08
N SER A 179 4.74 17.10 -0.52
CA SER A 179 5.82 17.46 -1.45
C SER A 179 7.18 17.45 -0.74
N GLU A 180 7.27 18.03 0.45
CA GLU A 180 8.49 18.06 1.26
C GLU A 180 8.93 16.65 1.69
N ARG A 181 7.98 15.81 2.16
CA ARG A 181 8.28 14.40 2.52
C ARG A 181 8.76 13.61 1.31
N THR A 182 8.15 13.80 0.15
CA THR A 182 8.55 13.14 -1.10
C THR A 182 9.94 13.58 -1.54
N ALA A 183 10.23 14.87 -1.52
CA ALA A 183 11.55 15.40 -1.87
C ALA A 183 12.64 14.85 -0.93
N ARG A 184 12.37 14.81 0.36
CA ARG A 184 13.27 14.23 1.36
C ARG A 184 13.52 12.75 1.11
N LEU A 185 12.46 11.98 0.84
CA LEU A 185 12.56 10.55 0.52
C LEU A 185 13.43 10.32 -0.72
N MET A 186 13.22 11.10 -1.79
CA MET A 186 14.04 10.99 -3.00
C MET A 186 15.51 11.33 -2.73
N ALA A 187 15.79 12.36 -1.93
CA ALA A 187 17.16 12.69 -1.54
C ALA A 187 17.82 11.56 -0.73
N GLN A 188 17.10 10.92 0.19
CA GLN A 188 17.60 9.77 0.94
C GLN A 188 17.91 8.57 0.02
N TRP A 189 17.06 8.29 -0.97
CA TRP A 189 17.29 7.22 -1.95
C TRP A 189 18.53 7.48 -2.83
N GLN A 190 18.88 8.74 -3.08
CA GLN A 190 20.04 9.09 -3.86
C GLN A 190 21.36 9.05 -3.05
N ALA A 191 21.27 8.96 -1.74
CA ALA A 191 22.42 8.93 -0.83
C ALA A 191 22.95 7.51 -0.53
N VAL A 192 22.30 6.46 -1.05
CA VAL A 192 22.65 5.05 -0.84
C VAL A 192 23.12 4.37 -2.12
#